data_5149f5e5fb02822bb3b92df130ac0d24
#
_entry.id   5149f5e5fb02822bb3b92df130ac0d24
#
_cell.length_a   1.000
_cell.length_b   1.000
_cell.length_c   1.000
_cell.angle_alpha   90.00
_cell.angle_beta   90.00
_cell.angle_gamma   90.00
#
_symmetry.space_group_name_H-M   'P 1'
#
loop_
_entity.id
_entity.type
_entity.pdbx_description
1 polymer ?
#
loop_
_entity_poly.entity_id
_entity_poly.type
_entity_poly.pdbx_seq_one_letter_code
_entity_poly.pdbx_strand_id
1 'polypeptide(L)'
;MKINKVQIRNLQIEDYDQLAQSFTRVYSDGSDVFWTHKQIEKLIRIFPEGQIVTVVDEKIVGCALSIIVNYDDVKNDHTYAQVTGKETFNTHNPKGNILYGIEVFIHPQYRGLRLARRMYEYRKELCETLNLKAIMF
;
A
#
# COMPACT_ATOMS: atom_id res chain seq x y z
N MET A 1 7.61 6.42 -24.00
CA MET A 1 7.83 7.25 -22.78
C MET A 1 9.26 7.07 -22.31
N LYS A 2 9.95 8.16 -22.13
CA LYS A 2 11.33 8.15 -21.62
C LYS A 2 11.31 8.35 -20.10
N ILE A 3 11.78 7.36 -19.35
CA ILE A 3 11.82 7.40 -17.90
C ILE A 3 13.27 7.52 -17.47
N ASN A 4 13.59 8.51 -16.65
CA ASN A 4 14.93 8.78 -16.17
C ASN A 4 15.16 8.22 -14.76
N LYS A 5 14.14 8.25 -13.91
CA LYS A 5 14.29 7.85 -12.51
C LYS A 5 13.03 7.15 -11.98
N VAL A 6 13.23 5.99 -11.37
CA VAL A 6 12.19 5.26 -10.63
C VAL A 6 12.66 5.11 -9.19
N GLN A 7 11.78 5.42 -8.26
CA GLN A 7 12.08 5.31 -6.84
C GLN A 7 10.88 4.69 -6.11
N ILE A 8 11.16 3.77 -5.20
CA ILE A 8 10.16 3.29 -4.24
C ILE A 8 10.62 3.80 -2.88
N ARG A 9 9.75 4.51 -2.20
CA ARG A 9 10.03 5.09 -0.90
C ARG A 9 8.82 5.04 0.01
N ASN A 10 9.01 5.34 1.27
CA ASN A 10 7.90 5.43 2.19
C ASN A 10 7.00 6.62 1.86
N LEU A 11 5.70 6.40 2.05
CA LEU A 11 4.68 7.44 1.90
C LEU A 11 4.82 8.46 3.02
N GLN A 12 4.80 9.74 2.65
CA GLN A 12 4.74 10.86 3.58
C GLN A 12 3.36 11.49 3.49
N ILE A 13 2.91 12.14 4.58
CA ILE A 13 1.56 12.73 4.55
C ILE A 13 1.45 13.86 3.52
N GLU A 14 2.55 14.53 3.21
CA GLU A 14 2.60 15.56 2.18
C GLU A 14 2.32 15.01 0.77
N ASP A 15 2.45 13.71 0.58
CA ASP A 15 2.17 13.02 -0.69
C ASP A 15 0.68 12.82 -0.93
N TYR A 16 -0.16 13.03 0.08
CA TYR A 16 -1.56 12.59 0.06
C TYR A 16 -2.34 13.10 -1.14
N ASP A 17 -2.27 14.41 -1.41
CA ASP A 17 -3.06 15.00 -2.51
C ASP A 17 -2.68 14.42 -3.86
N GLN A 18 -1.39 14.27 -4.12
CA GLN A 18 -0.90 13.71 -5.36
C GLN A 18 -1.27 12.22 -5.49
N LEU A 19 -1.19 11.47 -4.40
CA LEU A 19 -1.56 10.06 -4.38
C LEU A 19 -3.06 9.89 -4.64
N ALA A 20 -3.90 10.70 -4.00
CA ALA A 20 -5.35 10.66 -4.19
C ALA A 20 -5.72 10.98 -5.64
N GLN A 21 -5.06 11.95 -6.26
CA GLN A 21 -5.25 12.28 -7.66
C GLN A 21 -4.86 11.12 -8.59
N SER A 22 -3.75 10.46 -8.30
CA SER A 22 -3.30 9.31 -9.07
C SER A 22 -4.31 8.16 -9.00
N PHE A 23 -4.85 7.91 -7.82
CA PHE A 23 -5.89 6.90 -7.61
C PHE A 23 -7.14 7.22 -8.43
N THR A 24 -7.58 8.48 -8.42
CA THR A 24 -8.76 8.92 -9.18
C THR A 24 -8.59 8.67 -10.68
N ARG A 25 -7.39 8.86 -11.22
CA ARG A 25 -7.10 8.58 -12.64
C ARG A 25 -7.12 7.08 -12.96
N VAL A 26 -6.75 6.24 -11.99
CA VAL A 26 -6.78 4.77 -12.15
C VAL A 26 -8.22 4.27 -12.16
N TYR A 27 -9.07 4.82 -11.31
CA TYR A 27 -10.45 4.41 -11.12
C TYR A 27 -11.40 5.51 -11.59
N SER A 28 -11.29 5.87 -12.87
CA SER A 28 -11.97 7.02 -13.45
C SER A 28 -13.49 6.90 -13.60
N ASP A 29 -14.06 5.74 -13.30
CA ASP A 29 -15.51 5.53 -13.34
C ASP A 29 -16.24 6.17 -12.15
N GLY A 30 -15.49 6.68 -11.16
CA GLY A 30 -16.04 7.35 -10.00
C GLY A 30 -16.70 6.43 -8.97
N SER A 31 -16.62 5.12 -9.18
CA SER A 31 -17.23 4.15 -8.26
C SER A 31 -16.43 3.98 -6.97
N ASP A 32 -15.12 4.21 -7.01
CA ASP A 32 -14.24 4.06 -5.87
C ASP A 32 -13.73 5.41 -5.41
N VAL A 33 -13.68 5.58 -4.09
CA VAL A 33 -13.14 6.77 -3.44
C VAL A 33 -11.88 6.36 -2.70
N PHE A 34 -10.82 7.16 -2.85
CA PHE A 34 -9.58 6.89 -2.14
C PHE A 34 -9.76 7.09 -0.63
N TRP A 35 -8.90 6.47 0.14
CA TRP A 35 -8.85 6.62 1.59
C TRP A 35 -8.78 8.11 1.97
N THR A 36 -9.37 8.48 3.10
CA THR A 36 -9.33 9.87 3.56
C THR A 36 -7.93 10.23 4.07
N HIS A 37 -7.66 11.53 4.11
CA HIS A 37 -6.41 12.05 4.69
C HIS A 37 -6.17 11.52 6.10
N LYS A 38 -7.24 11.50 6.91
CA LYS A 38 -7.17 11.01 8.29
C LYS A 38 -6.79 9.53 8.38
N GLN A 39 -7.36 8.71 7.48
CA GLN A 39 -7.04 7.28 7.41
C GLN A 39 -5.58 7.05 7.01
N ILE A 40 -5.11 7.78 6.01
CA ILE A 40 -3.71 7.67 5.55
C ILE A 40 -2.75 8.16 6.64
N GLU A 41 -3.08 9.25 7.32
CA GLU A 41 -2.28 9.75 8.45
C GLU A 41 -2.16 8.68 9.54
N LYS A 42 -3.26 8.01 9.85
CA LYS A 42 -3.24 6.92 10.84
C LYS A 42 -2.34 5.76 10.40
N LEU A 43 -2.43 5.31 9.15
CA LEU A 43 -1.57 4.26 8.62
C LEU A 43 -0.09 4.61 8.74
N ILE A 44 0.27 5.83 8.37
CA ILE A 44 1.65 6.30 8.46
C ILE A 44 2.11 6.32 9.92
N ARG A 45 1.24 6.73 10.82
CA ARG A 45 1.58 6.82 12.26
C ARG A 45 1.77 5.44 12.89
N ILE A 46 0.90 4.48 12.57
CA ILE A 46 0.93 3.17 13.22
C ILE A 46 1.91 2.20 12.57
N PHE A 47 2.16 2.35 11.26
CA PHE A 47 3.04 1.45 10.53
C PHE A 47 3.68 2.17 9.33
N PRO A 48 4.62 3.09 9.59
CA PRO A 48 5.22 3.90 8.52
C PRO A 48 6.00 3.07 7.50
N GLU A 49 6.67 2.00 7.93
CA GLU A 49 7.50 1.17 7.05
C GLU A 49 6.68 0.44 6.00
N GLY A 50 5.41 0.17 6.28
CA GLY A 50 4.52 -0.60 5.39
C GLY A 50 3.80 0.23 4.35
N GLN A 51 3.92 1.56 4.40
CA GLN A 51 3.23 2.44 3.46
C GLN A 51 4.25 2.97 2.46
N ILE A 52 4.13 2.54 1.22
CA ILE A 52 5.11 2.88 0.18
C ILE A 52 4.43 3.49 -1.04
N VAL A 53 5.18 4.32 -1.74
CA VAL A 53 4.77 4.90 -3.03
C VAL A 53 5.82 4.59 -4.09
N THR A 54 5.36 4.48 -5.33
CA THR A 54 6.21 4.39 -6.50
C THR A 54 6.23 5.75 -7.17
N VAL A 55 7.43 6.28 -7.36
CA VAL A 55 7.64 7.62 -7.91
C VAL A 55 8.45 7.48 -9.21
N VAL A 56 7.91 8.02 -10.30
CA VAL A 56 8.57 8.03 -11.60
C VAL A 56 8.75 9.48 -12.02
N ASP A 57 10.01 9.89 -12.18
CA ASP A 57 10.36 11.26 -12.55
C ASP A 57 9.60 12.29 -11.70
N GLU A 58 9.65 12.10 -10.37
CA GLU A 58 9.06 12.94 -9.35
C GLU A 58 7.53 12.90 -9.27
N LYS A 59 6.89 12.03 -10.04
CA LYS A 59 5.42 11.85 -9.99
C LYS A 59 5.08 10.56 -9.24
N ILE A 60 4.12 10.64 -8.32
CA ILE A 60 3.59 9.46 -7.65
C ILE A 60 2.63 8.76 -8.61
N VAL A 61 2.97 7.51 -8.96
CA VAL A 61 2.21 6.74 -9.95
C VAL A 61 1.60 5.47 -9.37
N GLY A 62 1.84 5.18 -8.09
CA GLY A 62 1.27 4.01 -7.45
C GLY A 62 1.62 3.98 -5.98
N CYS A 63 1.00 3.02 -5.28
CA CYS A 63 1.27 2.78 -3.88
C CYS A 63 1.02 1.33 -3.50
N ALA A 64 1.54 0.95 -2.34
CA ALA A 64 1.13 -0.25 -1.64
C ALA A 64 0.96 0.14 -0.17
N LEU A 65 -0.27 -0.03 0.33
CA LEU A 65 -0.62 0.24 1.72
C LEU A 65 -0.83 -1.09 2.43
N SER A 66 -0.35 -1.20 3.66
CA SER A 66 -0.34 -2.49 4.36
C SER A 66 -0.55 -2.32 5.86
N ILE A 67 -0.98 -3.40 6.48
CA ILE A 67 -0.98 -3.57 7.94
C ILE A 67 -0.34 -4.93 8.25
N ILE A 68 -0.01 -5.15 9.51
CA ILE A 68 0.48 -6.44 9.98
C ILE A 68 -0.65 -7.13 10.72
N VAL A 69 -0.88 -8.40 10.40
CA VAL A 69 -1.90 -9.23 11.08
C VAL A 69 -1.32 -10.61 11.36
N ASN A 70 -2.03 -11.41 12.17
CA ASN A 70 -1.67 -12.81 12.39
C ASN A 70 -2.29 -13.68 11.30
N TYR A 71 -1.53 -14.67 10.84
CA TYR A 71 -2.02 -15.65 9.88
C TYR A 71 -3.29 -16.34 10.38
N ASP A 72 -3.34 -16.68 11.67
CA ASP A 72 -4.50 -17.35 12.25
C ASP A 72 -5.81 -16.55 12.11
N ASP A 73 -5.71 -15.23 12.03
CA ASP A 73 -6.89 -14.37 11.89
C ASP A 73 -7.37 -14.25 10.44
N VAL A 74 -6.52 -14.60 9.45
CA VAL A 74 -6.84 -14.39 8.03
C VAL A 74 -6.73 -15.66 7.19
N LYS A 75 -6.33 -16.79 7.77
CA LYS A 75 -6.16 -18.06 7.06
C LYS A 75 -7.47 -18.64 6.52
N ASN A 76 -8.60 -18.31 7.15
CA ASN A 76 -9.93 -18.70 6.69
C ASN A 76 -10.56 -17.54 5.93
N ASP A 77 -11.70 -17.78 5.32
CA ASP A 77 -12.45 -16.73 4.64
C ASP A 77 -12.69 -15.55 5.59
N HIS A 78 -12.42 -14.36 5.10
CA HIS A 78 -12.62 -13.13 5.87
C HIS A 78 -13.05 -12.01 4.92
N THR A 79 -13.73 -11.00 5.45
CA THR A 79 -14.11 -9.84 4.68
C THR A 79 -13.04 -8.76 4.81
N TYR A 80 -13.04 -7.84 3.84
CA TYR A 80 -12.16 -6.68 3.89
C TYR A 80 -12.44 -5.84 5.15
N ALA A 81 -13.71 -5.69 5.51
CA ALA A 81 -14.08 -4.99 6.74
C ALA A 81 -13.51 -5.67 7.98
N GLN A 82 -13.52 -7.00 8.03
CA GLN A 82 -12.96 -7.74 9.17
C GLN A 82 -11.46 -7.51 9.29
N VAL A 83 -10.71 -7.65 8.21
CA VAL A 83 -9.26 -7.54 8.26
C VAL A 83 -8.80 -6.11 8.51
N THR A 84 -9.53 -5.11 8.04
CA THR A 84 -9.18 -3.69 8.26
C THR A 84 -9.80 -3.10 9.53
N GLY A 85 -10.58 -3.87 10.28
CA GLY A 85 -11.29 -3.35 11.45
C GLY A 85 -12.30 -2.28 11.06
N LYS A 86 -13.11 -2.55 10.02
CA LYS A 86 -14.06 -1.59 9.43
C LYS A 86 -13.35 -0.31 8.98
N GLU A 87 -12.17 -0.49 8.35
CA GLU A 87 -11.37 0.60 7.82
C GLU A 87 -10.80 1.55 8.88
N THR A 88 -10.78 1.11 10.14
CA THR A 88 -10.12 1.85 11.24
C THR A 88 -8.64 1.51 11.38
N PHE A 89 -8.22 0.37 10.80
CA PHE A 89 -6.88 -0.21 10.93
C PHE A 89 -6.51 -0.58 12.37
N ASN A 90 -7.49 -0.65 13.26
CA ASN A 90 -7.27 -1.09 14.65
C ASN A 90 -6.86 -2.55 14.74
N THR A 91 -7.03 -3.31 13.66
CA THR A 91 -6.59 -4.69 13.54
C THR A 91 -5.08 -4.82 13.32
N HIS A 92 -4.39 -3.72 13.01
CA HIS A 92 -2.93 -3.76 12.87
C HIS A 92 -2.30 -4.27 14.16
N ASN A 93 -1.45 -5.29 14.01
CA ASN A 93 -0.77 -5.93 15.15
C ASN A 93 0.73 -6.00 14.87
N PRO A 94 1.54 -5.13 15.52
CA PRO A 94 2.99 -5.12 15.30
C PRO A 94 3.68 -6.44 15.60
N LYS A 95 3.04 -7.30 16.40
CA LYS A 95 3.55 -8.62 16.75
C LYS A 95 3.03 -9.72 15.83
N GLY A 96 2.26 -9.36 14.80
CA GLY A 96 1.75 -10.31 13.82
C GLY A 96 2.84 -10.84 12.90
N ASN A 97 2.46 -11.77 12.03
CA ASN A 97 3.41 -12.47 11.17
C ASN A 97 3.12 -12.37 9.68
N ILE A 98 2.09 -11.61 9.29
CA ILE A 98 1.70 -11.43 7.89
C ILE A 98 1.66 -9.96 7.53
N LEU A 99 2.28 -9.60 6.41
CA LEU A 99 2.10 -8.26 5.80
C LEU A 99 0.86 -8.34 4.92
N TYR A 100 -0.22 -7.66 5.34
CA TYR A 100 -1.48 -7.70 4.61
C TYR A 100 -1.66 -6.43 3.80
N GLY A 101 -1.72 -6.57 2.46
CA GLY A 101 -1.91 -5.44 1.55
C GLY A 101 -3.37 -5.03 1.50
N ILE A 102 -3.63 -3.77 1.84
CA ILE A 102 -5.00 -3.22 1.83
C ILE A 102 -5.29 -2.39 0.60
N GLU A 103 -4.26 -1.90 -0.09
CA GLU A 103 -4.40 -1.16 -1.33
C GLU A 103 -3.10 -1.29 -2.12
N VAL A 104 -3.19 -1.72 -3.37
CA VAL A 104 -2.03 -1.77 -4.28
C VAL A 104 -2.49 -1.31 -5.65
N PHE A 105 -1.89 -0.27 -6.19
CA PHE A 105 -2.19 0.13 -7.57
C PHE A 105 -0.98 0.77 -8.24
N ILE A 106 -0.97 0.70 -9.58
CA ILE A 106 -0.05 1.42 -10.46
C ILE A 106 -0.90 2.13 -11.51
N HIS A 107 -0.63 3.41 -11.74
CA HIS A 107 -1.30 4.19 -12.78
C HIS A 107 -1.14 3.50 -14.14
N PRO A 108 -2.23 3.35 -14.94
CA PRO A 108 -2.20 2.57 -16.18
C PRO A 108 -1.11 2.99 -17.17
N GLN A 109 -0.76 4.27 -17.26
CA GLN A 109 0.29 4.75 -18.15
C GLN A 109 1.68 4.19 -17.81
N TYR A 110 1.85 3.70 -16.59
CA TYR A 110 3.14 3.19 -16.10
C TYR A 110 3.14 1.67 -15.95
N ARG A 111 2.07 0.99 -16.35
CA ARG A 111 2.03 -0.46 -16.35
C ARG A 111 2.95 -1.00 -17.43
N GLY A 112 3.47 -2.22 -17.24
CA GLY A 112 4.39 -2.82 -18.18
C GLY A 112 5.85 -2.45 -17.96
N LEU A 113 6.15 -1.60 -16.98
CA LEU A 113 7.51 -1.17 -16.62
C LEU A 113 8.06 -1.96 -15.43
N ARG A 114 7.40 -3.05 -15.07
CA ARG A 114 7.75 -3.92 -13.94
C ARG A 114 7.73 -3.19 -12.59
N LEU A 115 6.96 -2.12 -12.48
CA LEU A 115 6.88 -1.34 -11.23
C LEU A 115 6.18 -2.12 -10.13
N ALA A 116 5.12 -2.86 -10.47
CA ALA A 116 4.42 -3.72 -9.51
C ALA A 116 5.36 -4.76 -8.93
N ARG A 117 6.22 -5.35 -9.77
CA ARG A 117 7.23 -6.31 -9.34
C ARG A 117 8.25 -5.66 -8.41
N ARG A 118 8.69 -4.43 -8.71
CA ARG A 118 9.63 -3.70 -7.85
C ARG A 118 9.02 -3.40 -6.49
N MET A 119 7.73 -3.01 -6.46
CA MET A 119 7.02 -2.83 -5.19
C MET A 119 6.92 -4.13 -4.40
N TYR A 120 6.64 -5.23 -5.09
CA TYR A 120 6.58 -6.54 -4.44
C TYR A 120 7.93 -6.93 -3.84
N GLU A 121 9.02 -6.74 -4.57
CA GLU A 121 10.37 -7.03 -4.08
C GLU A 121 10.72 -6.15 -2.86
N TYR A 122 10.33 -4.89 -2.87
CA TYR A 122 10.52 -3.98 -1.73
C TYR A 122 9.79 -4.51 -0.49
N ARG A 123 8.54 -4.93 -0.66
CA ARG A 123 7.71 -5.47 0.43
C ARG A 123 8.25 -6.80 0.93
N LYS A 124 8.80 -7.59 0.05
CA LYS A 124 9.45 -8.85 0.41
C LYS A 124 10.68 -8.62 1.29
N GLU A 125 11.51 -7.65 0.95
CA GLU A 125 12.62 -7.24 1.80
C GLU A 125 12.14 -6.72 3.16
N LEU A 126 11.05 -5.97 3.17
CA LEU A 126 10.43 -5.50 4.41
C LEU A 126 10.00 -6.67 5.29
N CYS A 127 9.40 -7.69 4.70
CA CYS A 127 9.02 -8.90 5.44
C CYS A 127 10.23 -9.58 6.06
N GLU A 128 11.33 -9.65 5.33
CA GLU A 128 12.58 -10.22 5.85
C GLU A 128 13.12 -9.40 7.02
N THR A 129 13.14 -8.07 6.89
CA THR A 129 13.59 -7.16 7.92
C THR A 129 12.75 -7.26 9.19
N LEU A 130 11.43 -7.37 9.04
CA LEU A 130 10.50 -7.43 10.16
C LEU A 130 10.19 -8.86 10.62
N ASN A 131 10.83 -9.85 10.02
CA ASN A 131 10.63 -11.26 10.32
C ASN A 131 9.17 -11.71 10.15
N LEU A 132 8.52 -11.24 9.10
CA LEU A 132 7.18 -11.64 8.70
C LEU A 132 7.26 -12.86 7.79
N LYS A 133 6.25 -13.72 7.86
CA LYS A 133 6.26 -15.00 7.13
C LYS A 133 5.83 -14.88 5.67
N ALA A 134 4.90 -13.96 5.37
CA ALA A 134 4.33 -13.88 4.03
C ALA A 134 3.63 -12.55 3.80
N ILE A 135 3.34 -12.30 2.52
CA ILE A 135 2.51 -11.18 2.06
C ILE A 135 1.17 -11.78 1.63
N MET A 136 0.07 -11.16 2.08
CA MET A 136 -1.30 -11.52 1.66
C MET A 136 -2.05 -10.27 1.21
N PHE A 137 -3.07 -10.45 0.40
CA PHE A 137 -4.01 -9.40 0.00
C PHE A 137 -5.29 -9.98 -0.57
#